data_7f3bcef20b67734f82cc337dc37aa09e
#
_entry.id   7f3bcef20b67734f82cc337dc37aa09e
#
_cell.length_a   1.000
_cell.length_b   1.000
_cell.length_c   1.000
_cell.angle_alpha   90.00
_cell.angle_beta   90.00
_cell.angle_gamma   90.00
#
_symmetry.space_group_name_H-M   'P 1'
#
loop_
_entity.id
_entity.type
_entity.pdbx_description
1 polymer ?
#
loop_
_entity_poly.entity_id
_entity_poly.type
_entity_poly.pdbx_seq_one_letter_code
_entity_poly.pdbx_strand_id
1 'polypeptide(L)'
;LDEILPVAEALTRALREHPACERAEVAGSIRRRTDTCKDVDLVAASDDPLALTAAIAEHRTIAEHGTPSELGVKLTTHSGIGVDVRIVPPPAFGNLLQHFSGSAAHNAELRERAVAAGLHVSEHGIKDDATGETELFTTEEEVYRRLGYDYIEPELREDRGELDAARDGSLPRLVELDDVRGELHCHTTLSDGTGTIEEMAAAARDRGYEYLAITDHSASHGFGDNVSAERLWQRIEEIEAFNASDPGIRVLAGSEVNILPEGGLDYPDDLLAALDWVIASIHTSF
;
A
#
# COMPACT_ATOMS: atom_id res chain seq x y z
N LEU A 1 -2.91 3.07 7.87
CA LEU A 1 -2.55 1.79 7.25
C LEU A 1 -1.45 1.07 8.05
N ASP A 2 -0.43 1.78 8.55
CA ASP A 2 0.71 1.26 9.30
C ASP A 2 0.35 0.49 10.59
N GLU A 3 -0.70 0.90 11.30
CA GLU A 3 -1.17 0.21 12.51
C GLU A 3 -2.03 -1.02 12.21
N ILE A 4 -2.80 -0.98 11.13
CA ILE A 4 -3.82 -1.98 10.83
C ILE A 4 -3.29 -3.12 9.93
N LEU A 5 -2.34 -2.82 9.04
CA LEU A 5 -1.76 -3.78 8.11
C LEU A 5 -1.07 -4.96 8.82
N PRO A 6 -0.24 -4.76 9.87
CA PRO A 6 0.36 -5.88 10.60
C PRO A 6 -0.67 -6.84 11.23
N VAL A 7 -1.81 -6.30 11.67
CA VAL A 7 -2.92 -7.10 12.21
C VAL A 7 -3.56 -7.95 11.11
N ALA A 8 -3.85 -7.33 9.96
CA ALA A 8 -4.42 -8.02 8.80
C ALA A 8 -3.49 -9.15 8.31
N GLU A 9 -2.19 -8.90 8.20
CA GLU A 9 -1.19 -9.89 7.78
C GLU A 9 -1.07 -11.05 8.78
N ALA A 10 -1.06 -10.75 10.09
CA ALA A 10 -0.97 -11.79 11.13
C ALA A 10 -2.20 -12.71 11.10
N LEU A 11 -3.39 -12.15 10.98
CA LEU A 11 -4.64 -12.94 10.92
C LEU A 11 -4.76 -13.70 9.60
N THR A 12 -4.38 -13.10 8.47
CA THR A 12 -4.35 -13.79 7.17
C THR A 12 -3.39 -14.97 7.19
N ARG A 13 -2.21 -14.81 7.81
CA ARG A 13 -1.25 -15.90 7.99
C ARG A 13 -1.84 -17.02 8.84
N ALA A 14 -2.48 -16.67 9.97
CA ALA A 14 -3.13 -17.66 10.83
C ALA A 14 -4.23 -18.45 10.11
N LEU A 15 -5.02 -17.78 9.25
CA LEU A 15 -5.98 -18.46 8.38
C LEU A 15 -5.28 -19.42 7.42
N ARG A 16 -4.25 -18.98 6.70
CA ARG A 16 -3.51 -19.79 5.72
C ARG A 16 -2.81 -21.01 6.32
N GLU A 17 -2.38 -20.92 7.56
CA GLU A 17 -1.74 -22.01 8.29
C GLU A 17 -2.73 -23.06 8.81
N HIS A 18 -4.01 -22.76 8.84
CA HIS A 18 -5.04 -23.69 9.32
C HIS A 18 -5.35 -24.77 8.26
N PRO A 19 -5.39 -26.08 8.64
CA PRO A 19 -5.59 -27.17 7.68
C PRO A 19 -6.89 -27.10 6.88
N ALA A 20 -7.94 -26.48 7.41
CA ALA A 20 -9.22 -26.28 6.71
C ALA A 20 -9.19 -25.09 5.73
N CYS A 21 -8.13 -24.29 5.69
CA CYS A 21 -8.02 -23.16 4.78
C CYS A 21 -7.34 -23.57 3.49
N GLU A 22 -8.02 -23.41 2.36
CA GLU A 22 -7.40 -23.59 1.05
C GLU A 22 -6.72 -22.29 0.58
N ARG A 23 -7.39 -21.16 0.81
CA ARG A 23 -6.91 -19.84 0.42
C ARG A 23 -7.43 -18.76 1.36
N ALA A 24 -6.62 -17.75 1.68
CA ALA A 24 -7.06 -16.56 2.41
C ALA A 24 -6.31 -15.32 1.93
N GLU A 25 -7.03 -14.20 1.85
CA GLU A 25 -6.49 -12.91 1.40
C GLU A 25 -7.08 -11.77 2.25
N VAL A 26 -6.30 -10.68 2.34
CA VAL A 26 -6.82 -9.39 2.79
C VAL A 26 -7.75 -8.83 1.72
N ALA A 27 -8.82 -8.18 2.13
CA ALA A 27 -9.77 -7.52 1.25
C ALA A 27 -10.01 -6.06 1.68
N GLY A 28 -11.08 -5.45 1.22
CA GLY A 28 -11.52 -4.12 1.63
C GLY A 28 -10.52 -3.00 1.36
N SER A 29 -10.60 -1.97 2.19
CA SER A 29 -9.80 -0.76 2.06
C SER A 29 -8.29 -1.00 2.20
N ILE A 30 -7.89 -1.97 3.01
CA ILE A 30 -6.47 -2.35 3.17
C ILE A 30 -5.90 -2.88 1.86
N ARG A 31 -6.63 -3.77 1.18
CA ARG A 31 -6.19 -4.32 -0.12
C ARG A 31 -6.12 -3.25 -1.20
N ARG A 32 -7.03 -2.28 -1.19
CA ARG A 32 -7.01 -1.13 -2.10
C ARG A 32 -5.97 -0.06 -1.73
N ARG A 33 -5.19 -0.26 -0.67
CA ARG A 33 -4.15 0.67 -0.21
C ARG A 33 -4.67 2.08 0.06
N THR A 34 -5.91 2.21 0.58
CA THR A 34 -6.44 3.53 0.93
C THR A 34 -5.70 4.15 2.11
N ASP A 35 -5.60 5.48 2.16
CA ASP A 35 -4.87 6.21 3.20
C ASP A 35 -5.42 5.94 4.61
N THR A 36 -6.75 5.76 4.71
CA THR A 36 -7.44 5.49 5.97
C THR A 36 -8.22 4.19 5.91
N CYS A 37 -7.92 3.27 6.83
CA CYS A 37 -8.65 2.03 6.99
C CYS A 37 -9.25 1.99 8.41
N LYS A 38 -10.53 1.58 8.53
CA LYS A 38 -11.23 1.54 9.83
C LYS A 38 -11.24 0.14 10.44
N ASP A 39 -11.27 -0.87 9.59
CA ASP A 39 -11.44 -2.27 9.93
C ASP A 39 -10.60 -3.15 9.00
N VAL A 40 -10.55 -4.42 9.35
CA VAL A 40 -9.85 -5.45 8.56
C VAL A 40 -10.89 -6.36 7.93
N ASP A 41 -10.92 -6.40 6.60
CA ASP A 41 -11.70 -7.38 5.85
C ASP A 41 -10.79 -8.54 5.43
N LEU A 42 -11.17 -9.76 5.80
CA LEU A 42 -10.47 -10.99 5.39
C LEU A 42 -11.45 -11.90 4.67
N VAL A 43 -10.98 -12.52 3.60
CA VAL A 43 -11.74 -13.51 2.85
C VAL A 43 -10.98 -14.82 2.78
N ALA A 44 -11.70 -15.94 2.90
CA ALA A 44 -11.09 -17.25 2.83
C ALA A 44 -11.94 -18.24 2.04
N ALA A 45 -11.28 -19.27 1.52
CA ALA A 45 -11.90 -20.44 0.92
C ALA A 45 -11.70 -21.66 1.80
N SER A 46 -12.77 -22.39 2.08
CA SER A 46 -12.73 -23.58 2.93
C SER A 46 -13.86 -24.55 2.62
N ASP A 47 -13.56 -25.84 2.67
CA ASP A 47 -14.55 -26.92 2.68
C ASP A 47 -15.07 -27.25 4.10
N ASP A 48 -14.42 -26.73 5.14
CA ASP A 48 -14.84 -26.78 6.54
C ASP A 48 -14.83 -25.38 7.17
N PRO A 49 -15.77 -24.51 6.78
CA PRO A 49 -15.78 -23.11 7.20
C PRO A 49 -16.01 -22.94 8.71
N LEU A 50 -16.76 -23.84 9.36
CA LEU A 50 -16.98 -23.78 10.80
C LEU A 50 -15.70 -24.02 11.60
N ALA A 51 -14.87 -24.98 11.20
CA ALA A 51 -13.59 -25.23 11.85
C ALA A 51 -12.68 -24.01 11.70
N LEU A 52 -12.65 -23.39 10.51
CA LEU A 52 -11.81 -22.23 10.23
C LEU A 52 -12.27 -20.97 11.01
N THR A 53 -13.58 -20.68 11.04
CA THR A 53 -14.12 -19.53 11.80
C THR A 53 -13.97 -19.69 13.30
N ALA A 54 -14.13 -20.90 13.84
CA ALA A 54 -13.89 -21.19 15.24
C ALA A 54 -12.41 -21.00 15.62
N ALA A 55 -11.49 -21.49 14.77
CA ALA A 55 -10.06 -21.38 15.04
C ALA A 55 -9.58 -19.92 15.03
N ILE A 56 -10.02 -19.10 14.06
CA ILE A 56 -9.59 -17.70 14.00
C ILE A 56 -10.21 -16.87 15.14
N ALA A 57 -11.40 -17.21 15.63
CA ALA A 57 -12.02 -16.55 16.77
C ALA A 57 -11.21 -16.71 18.07
N GLU A 58 -10.49 -17.81 18.22
CA GLU A 58 -9.61 -18.08 19.35
C GLU A 58 -8.17 -17.57 19.16
N HIS A 59 -7.89 -16.86 18.08
CA HIS A 59 -6.55 -16.35 17.84
C HIS A 59 -6.14 -15.30 18.90
N ARG A 60 -4.90 -15.38 19.37
CA ARG A 60 -4.36 -14.55 20.47
C ARG A 60 -4.52 -13.02 20.31
N THR A 61 -4.71 -12.53 19.10
CA THR A 61 -4.92 -11.10 18.80
C THR A 61 -6.34 -10.67 19.08
N ILE A 62 -7.28 -11.60 19.19
CA ILE A 62 -8.71 -11.36 19.31
C ILE A 62 -9.10 -11.21 20.77
N ALA A 63 -9.81 -10.12 21.10
CA ALA A 63 -10.37 -9.85 22.41
C ALA A 63 -11.82 -10.30 22.53
N GLU A 64 -12.61 -10.11 21.45
CA GLU A 64 -14.02 -10.43 21.41
C GLU A 64 -14.38 -10.99 20.02
N HIS A 65 -15.33 -11.90 19.99
CA HIS A 65 -15.85 -12.47 18.73
C HIS A 65 -17.36 -12.68 18.78
N GLY A 66 -17.99 -12.55 17.61
CA GLY A 66 -19.36 -13.00 17.37
C GLY A 66 -19.44 -14.52 17.30
N THR A 67 -20.62 -15.03 17.00
CA THR A 67 -20.79 -16.48 16.82
C THR A 67 -20.17 -16.92 15.49
N PRO A 68 -19.18 -17.86 15.49
CA PRO A 68 -18.68 -18.47 14.29
C PRO A 68 -19.78 -19.12 13.46
N SER A 69 -19.71 -18.99 12.15
CA SER A 69 -20.69 -19.53 11.22
C SER A 69 -20.02 -20.04 9.94
N GLU A 70 -20.76 -20.75 9.11
CA GLU A 70 -20.28 -21.20 7.80
C GLU A 70 -19.98 -20.04 6.82
N LEU A 71 -20.56 -18.86 7.06
CA LEU A 71 -20.37 -17.67 6.21
C LEU A 71 -19.24 -16.77 6.68
N GLY A 72 -18.76 -16.95 7.93
CA GLY A 72 -17.73 -16.10 8.51
C GLY A 72 -17.95 -15.78 9.98
N VAL A 73 -17.15 -14.84 10.49
CA VAL A 73 -17.20 -14.36 11.87
C VAL A 73 -16.72 -12.91 11.95
N LYS A 74 -17.37 -12.14 12.84
CA LYS A 74 -16.91 -10.78 13.22
C LYS A 74 -16.11 -10.85 14.50
N LEU A 75 -14.98 -10.16 14.51
CA LEU A 75 -14.01 -10.19 15.60
C LEU A 75 -13.64 -8.76 15.98
N THR A 76 -13.14 -8.59 17.21
CA THR A 76 -12.52 -7.34 17.68
C THR A 76 -11.18 -7.69 18.32
N THR A 77 -10.13 -6.99 17.93
CA THR A 77 -8.79 -7.19 18.49
C THR A 77 -8.65 -6.54 19.87
N HIS A 78 -7.58 -6.87 20.62
CA HIS A 78 -7.26 -6.19 21.89
C HIS A 78 -6.98 -4.68 21.74
N SER A 79 -6.59 -4.23 20.53
CA SER A 79 -6.44 -2.81 20.22
C SER A 79 -7.74 -2.14 19.75
N GLY A 80 -8.88 -2.85 19.76
CA GLY A 80 -10.18 -2.33 19.37
C GLY A 80 -10.44 -2.30 17.86
N ILE A 81 -9.56 -2.87 17.05
CA ILE A 81 -9.75 -2.96 15.59
C ILE A 81 -10.80 -4.02 15.28
N GLY A 82 -11.84 -3.64 14.52
CA GLY A 82 -12.84 -4.56 14.00
C GLY A 82 -12.27 -5.43 12.86
N VAL A 83 -12.66 -6.71 12.83
CA VAL A 83 -12.26 -7.64 11.76
C VAL A 83 -13.51 -8.38 11.27
N ASP A 84 -13.75 -8.37 9.97
CA ASP A 84 -14.81 -9.17 9.32
C ASP A 84 -14.14 -10.28 8.49
N VAL A 85 -14.37 -11.54 8.87
CA VAL A 85 -13.88 -12.71 8.15
C VAL A 85 -15.03 -13.33 7.39
N ARG A 86 -14.90 -13.45 6.07
CA ARG A 86 -15.88 -14.08 5.19
C ARG A 86 -15.32 -15.32 4.54
N ILE A 87 -16.17 -16.35 4.43
CA ILE A 87 -15.75 -17.64 3.89
C ILE A 87 -16.75 -18.12 2.84
N VAL A 88 -16.20 -18.70 1.76
CA VAL A 88 -16.96 -19.37 0.71
C VAL A 88 -16.32 -20.73 0.39
N PRO A 89 -17.03 -21.62 -0.30
CA PRO A 89 -16.42 -22.78 -0.94
C PRO A 89 -15.35 -22.35 -1.96
N PRO A 90 -14.25 -23.12 -2.13
CA PRO A 90 -13.13 -22.77 -2.99
C PRO A 90 -13.49 -22.30 -4.41
N PRO A 91 -14.48 -22.89 -5.12
CA PRO A 91 -14.84 -22.43 -6.46
C PRO A 91 -15.39 -21.00 -6.55
N ALA A 92 -15.88 -20.42 -5.44
CA ALA A 92 -16.45 -19.08 -5.38
C ALA A 92 -15.46 -18.02 -4.85
N PHE A 93 -14.19 -18.37 -4.61
CA PHE A 93 -13.24 -17.48 -3.96
C PHE A 93 -13.01 -16.18 -4.72
N GLY A 94 -12.87 -16.24 -6.05
CA GLY A 94 -12.70 -15.05 -6.89
C GLY A 94 -13.90 -14.09 -6.82
N ASN A 95 -15.13 -14.64 -6.75
CA ASN A 95 -16.35 -13.84 -6.58
C ASN A 95 -16.36 -13.12 -5.22
N LEU A 96 -16.04 -13.84 -4.14
CA LEU A 96 -15.97 -13.25 -2.80
C LEU A 96 -14.88 -12.18 -2.73
N LEU A 97 -13.69 -12.47 -3.22
CA LEU A 97 -12.54 -11.55 -3.17
C LEU A 97 -12.83 -10.25 -3.95
N GLN A 98 -13.41 -10.36 -5.15
CA GLN A 98 -13.83 -9.19 -5.94
C GLN A 98 -14.87 -8.36 -5.17
N HIS A 99 -15.91 -9.01 -4.63
CA HIS A 99 -16.98 -8.33 -3.92
C HIS A 99 -16.48 -7.61 -2.67
N PHE A 100 -15.67 -8.28 -1.83
CA PHE A 100 -15.16 -7.72 -0.58
C PHE A 100 -13.97 -6.77 -0.74
N SER A 101 -13.23 -6.86 -1.85
CA SER A 101 -12.22 -5.83 -2.15
C SER A 101 -12.85 -4.45 -2.37
N GLY A 102 -14.04 -4.38 -2.92
CA GLY A 102 -14.76 -3.13 -3.16
C GLY A 102 -14.10 -2.31 -4.29
N SER A 103 -14.21 -0.97 -4.28
CA SER A 103 -14.98 -0.18 -3.30
C SER A 103 -16.49 -0.40 -3.43
N ALA A 104 -17.27 0.17 -2.52
CA ALA A 104 -18.73 0.11 -2.63
C ALA A 104 -19.22 0.80 -3.92
N ALA A 105 -18.61 1.93 -4.30
CA ALA A 105 -18.92 2.66 -5.52
C ALA A 105 -18.57 1.84 -6.78
N HIS A 106 -17.35 1.29 -6.83
CA HIS A 106 -16.92 0.38 -7.90
C HIS A 106 -17.87 -0.81 -8.08
N ASN A 107 -18.22 -1.47 -6.97
CA ASN A 107 -19.13 -2.62 -7.00
C ASN A 107 -20.57 -2.23 -7.43
N ALA A 108 -21.03 -1.01 -7.10
CA ALA A 108 -22.33 -0.53 -7.51
C ALA A 108 -22.37 -0.35 -9.03
N GLU A 109 -21.39 0.35 -9.58
CA GLU A 109 -21.28 0.59 -11.03
C GLU A 109 -21.09 -0.72 -11.80
N LEU A 110 -20.20 -1.62 -11.32
CA LEU A 110 -19.99 -2.94 -11.93
C LEU A 110 -21.28 -3.75 -11.98
N ARG A 111 -22.07 -3.78 -10.90
CA ARG A 111 -23.35 -4.49 -10.85
C ARG A 111 -24.41 -3.85 -11.75
N GLU A 112 -24.46 -2.52 -11.82
CA GLU A 112 -25.39 -1.81 -12.71
C GLU A 112 -25.13 -2.18 -14.18
N ARG A 113 -23.86 -2.14 -14.59
CA ARG A 113 -23.45 -2.54 -15.94
C ARG A 113 -23.70 -4.04 -16.21
N ALA A 114 -23.48 -4.92 -15.22
CA ALA A 114 -23.78 -6.33 -15.35
C ALA A 114 -25.28 -6.58 -15.53
N VAL A 115 -26.14 -5.93 -14.74
CA VAL A 115 -27.60 -6.04 -14.86
C VAL A 115 -28.07 -5.57 -16.24
N ALA A 116 -27.50 -4.51 -16.79
CA ALA A 116 -27.82 -4.07 -18.15
C ALA A 116 -27.45 -5.11 -19.21
N ALA A 117 -26.53 -6.04 -18.92
CA ALA A 117 -26.15 -7.17 -19.76
C ALA A 117 -26.87 -8.49 -19.40
N GLY A 118 -27.85 -8.47 -18.49
CA GLY A 118 -28.59 -9.66 -18.05
C GLY A 118 -27.79 -10.55 -17.08
N LEU A 119 -26.83 -9.97 -16.33
CA LEU A 119 -25.99 -10.68 -15.37
C LEU A 119 -26.17 -10.09 -13.96
N HIS A 120 -26.10 -10.94 -12.94
CA HIS A 120 -26.18 -10.53 -11.54
C HIS A 120 -24.92 -10.96 -10.80
N VAL A 121 -24.11 -9.99 -10.36
CA VAL A 121 -22.84 -10.22 -9.67
C VAL A 121 -23.04 -10.21 -8.17
N SER A 122 -22.54 -11.23 -7.48
CA SER A 122 -22.52 -11.36 -6.02
C SER A 122 -21.27 -12.09 -5.55
N GLU A 123 -21.05 -12.12 -4.24
CA GLU A 123 -20.02 -12.94 -3.59
C GLU A 123 -20.18 -14.44 -3.79
N HIS A 124 -21.37 -14.88 -4.22
CA HIS A 124 -21.72 -16.29 -4.44
C HIS A 124 -21.68 -16.70 -5.92
N GLY A 125 -21.27 -15.80 -6.82
CA GLY A 125 -21.17 -16.08 -8.25
C GLY A 125 -21.81 -15.02 -9.13
N ILE A 126 -21.79 -15.30 -10.43
CA ILE A 126 -22.48 -14.50 -11.46
C ILE A 126 -23.64 -15.31 -12.00
N LYS A 127 -24.86 -14.83 -11.76
CA LYS A 127 -26.07 -15.43 -12.32
C LYS A 127 -26.36 -14.85 -13.69
N ASP A 128 -26.61 -15.71 -14.67
CA ASP A 128 -27.00 -15.34 -16.02
C ASP A 128 -28.54 -15.49 -16.18
N ASP A 129 -29.22 -14.40 -16.51
CA ASP A 129 -30.68 -14.38 -16.66
C ASP A 129 -31.18 -15.22 -17.86
N ALA A 130 -30.35 -15.37 -18.89
CA ALA A 130 -30.72 -16.12 -20.07
C ALA A 130 -30.73 -17.65 -19.82
N THR A 131 -29.83 -18.14 -18.98
CA THR A 131 -29.71 -19.56 -18.64
C THR A 131 -30.31 -19.92 -17.29
N GLY A 132 -30.38 -18.94 -16.36
CA GLY A 132 -30.74 -19.13 -14.97
C GLY A 132 -29.64 -19.77 -14.12
N GLU A 133 -28.49 -20.07 -14.71
CA GLU A 133 -27.34 -20.68 -14.04
C GLU A 133 -26.51 -19.64 -13.29
N THR A 134 -25.81 -20.09 -12.24
CA THR A 134 -24.83 -19.28 -11.50
C THR A 134 -23.44 -19.86 -11.73
N GLU A 135 -22.58 -19.04 -12.31
CA GLU A 135 -21.19 -19.36 -12.59
C GLU A 135 -20.32 -18.96 -11.40
N LEU A 136 -19.40 -19.84 -10.99
CA LEU A 136 -18.44 -19.62 -9.92
C LEU A 136 -17.05 -19.44 -10.50
N PHE A 137 -16.27 -18.56 -9.89
CA PHE A 137 -14.92 -18.23 -10.35
C PHE A 137 -13.93 -18.30 -9.20
N THR A 138 -12.80 -18.95 -9.45
CA THR A 138 -11.74 -19.12 -8.44
C THR A 138 -10.81 -17.91 -8.34
N THR A 139 -10.80 -17.05 -9.36
CA THR A 139 -9.98 -15.83 -9.40
C THR A 139 -10.80 -14.61 -9.83
N GLU A 140 -10.35 -13.42 -9.45
CA GLU A 140 -10.99 -12.16 -9.83
C GLU A 140 -10.82 -11.87 -11.33
N GLU A 141 -9.69 -12.27 -11.93
CA GLU A 141 -9.44 -12.14 -13.36
C GLU A 141 -10.51 -12.87 -14.18
N GLU A 142 -10.97 -14.03 -13.71
CA GLU A 142 -12.05 -14.78 -14.34
C GLU A 142 -13.38 -14.04 -14.20
N VAL A 143 -13.66 -13.43 -13.03
CA VAL A 143 -14.85 -12.61 -12.78
C VAL A 143 -14.89 -11.42 -13.75
N TYR A 144 -13.81 -10.63 -13.82
CA TYR A 144 -13.75 -9.48 -14.71
C TYR A 144 -13.85 -9.89 -16.19
N ARG A 145 -13.14 -10.94 -16.60
CA ARG A 145 -13.20 -11.47 -17.96
C ARG A 145 -14.62 -11.92 -18.36
N ARG A 146 -15.36 -12.57 -17.45
CA ARG A 146 -16.76 -12.97 -17.68
C ARG A 146 -17.66 -11.75 -17.92
N LEU A 147 -17.33 -10.62 -17.29
CA LEU A 147 -18.05 -9.36 -17.42
C LEU A 147 -17.56 -8.50 -18.61
N GLY A 148 -16.54 -8.95 -19.36
CA GLY A 148 -16.00 -8.26 -20.53
C GLY A 148 -15.00 -7.14 -20.20
N TYR A 149 -14.30 -7.26 -19.07
CA TYR A 149 -13.26 -6.31 -18.62
C TYR A 149 -11.91 -6.99 -18.49
N ASP A 150 -10.84 -6.22 -18.70
CA ASP A 150 -9.52 -6.58 -18.22
C ASP A 150 -9.52 -6.54 -16.68
N TYR A 151 -8.60 -7.28 -16.05
CA TYR A 151 -8.44 -7.25 -14.60
C TYR A 151 -8.11 -5.83 -14.12
N ILE A 152 -8.81 -5.40 -13.09
CA ILE A 152 -8.62 -4.09 -12.47
C ILE A 152 -7.90 -4.30 -11.14
N GLU A 153 -6.72 -3.68 -11.00
CA GLU A 153 -5.99 -3.72 -9.74
C GLU A 153 -6.82 -3.12 -8.60
N PRO A 154 -6.76 -3.69 -7.38
CA PRO A 154 -7.55 -3.21 -6.25
C PRO A 154 -7.43 -1.71 -5.99
N GLU A 155 -6.21 -1.16 -6.12
CA GLU A 155 -5.91 0.26 -5.92
C GLU A 155 -6.66 1.20 -6.87
N LEU A 156 -7.11 0.69 -8.01
CA LEU A 156 -7.86 1.47 -9.02
C LEU A 156 -9.38 1.44 -8.81
N ARG A 157 -9.92 0.56 -7.94
CA ARG A 157 -11.35 0.29 -7.78
C ARG A 157 -12.07 1.35 -6.93
N GLU A 158 -12.04 2.61 -7.35
CA GLU A 158 -12.62 3.75 -6.62
C GLU A 158 -13.66 4.55 -7.44
N ASP A 159 -14.21 3.93 -8.50
CA ASP A 159 -15.22 4.53 -9.39
C ASP A 159 -14.74 5.85 -10.01
N ARG A 160 -13.56 5.81 -10.63
CA ARG A 160 -12.92 6.95 -11.30
C ARG A 160 -12.76 6.74 -12.82
N GLY A 161 -13.57 5.84 -13.40
CA GLY A 161 -13.53 5.51 -14.83
C GLY A 161 -12.73 4.23 -15.14
N GLU A 162 -12.29 3.49 -14.12
CA GLU A 162 -11.51 2.27 -14.29
C GLU A 162 -12.26 1.17 -15.05
N LEU A 163 -13.60 1.10 -14.95
CA LEU A 163 -14.39 0.14 -15.72
C LEU A 163 -14.38 0.42 -17.22
N ASP A 164 -14.40 1.70 -17.61
CA ASP A 164 -14.29 2.06 -19.02
C ASP A 164 -12.86 1.79 -19.52
N ALA A 165 -11.85 2.17 -18.75
CA ALA A 165 -10.45 1.90 -19.07
C ALA A 165 -10.16 0.40 -19.19
N ALA A 166 -10.76 -0.45 -18.33
CA ALA A 166 -10.61 -1.91 -18.37
C ALA A 166 -11.26 -2.53 -19.61
N ARG A 167 -12.37 -1.94 -20.10
CA ARG A 167 -13.02 -2.38 -21.33
C ARG A 167 -12.23 -2.00 -22.56
N ASP A 168 -11.62 -0.81 -22.57
CA ASP A 168 -10.94 -0.22 -23.70
C ASP A 168 -9.43 -0.59 -23.74
N GLY A 169 -8.92 -1.34 -22.75
CA GLY A 169 -7.51 -1.73 -22.64
C GLY A 169 -6.58 -0.56 -22.31
N SER A 170 -7.07 0.47 -21.62
CA SER A 170 -6.34 1.70 -21.29
C SER A 170 -6.07 1.87 -19.79
N LEU A 171 -6.17 0.79 -18.99
CA LEU A 171 -5.79 0.82 -17.58
C LEU A 171 -4.33 1.25 -17.42
N PRO A 172 -4.00 2.09 -16.45
CA PRO A 172 -2.63 2.43 -16.17
C PRO A 172 -1.89 1.22 -15.59
N ARG A 173 -0.61 1.05 -15.95
CA ARG A 173 0.29 0.17 -15.22
C ARG A 173 0.64 0.84 -13.89
N LEU A 174 0.37 0.17 -12.78
CA LEU A 174 0.75 0.67 -11.45
C LEU A 174 2.26 0.56 -11.23
N VAL A 175 2.78 1.46 -10.40
CA VAL A 175 4.18 1.42 -9.97
C VAL A 175 4.38 0.25 -9.00
N GLU A 176 5.37 -0.57 -9.26
CA GLU A 176 5.81 -1.67 -8.41
C GLU A 176 7.14 -1.33 -7.71
N LEU A 177 7.51 -2.11 -6.70
CA LEU A 177 8.75 -1.88 -5.94
C LEU A 177 9.98 -1.88 -6.86
N ASP A 178 10.00 -2.74 -7.87
CA ASP A 178 11.11 -2.85 -8.84
C ASP A 178 11.19 -1.66 -9.81
N ASP A 179 10.15 -0.83 -9.88
CA ASP A 179 10.16 0.42 -10.65
C ASP A 179 10.84 1.58 -9.90
N VAL A 180 11.03 1.45 -8.58
CA VAL A 180 11.65 2.49 -7.76
C VAL A 180 13.16 2.50 -7.99
N ARG A 181 13.65 3.58 -8.60
CA ARG A 181 15.04 3.72 -9.06
C ARG A 181 15.92 4.48 -8.09
N GLY A 182 15.37 5.12 -7.08
CA GLY A 182 16.13 5.90 -6.11
C GLY A 182 15.31 6.50 -4.99
N GLU A 183 15.99 7.09 -4.04
CA GLU A 183 15.43 7.81 -2.90
C GLU A 183 15.85 9.27 -2.95
N LEU A 184 14.90 10.17 -2.71
CA LEU A 184 15.12 11.61 -2.81
C LEU A 184 14.99 12.36 -1.49
N HIS A 185 14.75 11.64 -0.38
CA HIS A 185 14.62 12.25 0.94
C HIS A 185 15.17 11.32 2.03
N CYS A 186 16.41 11.51 2.40
CA CYS A 186 17.00 10.81 3.54
C CYS A 186 18.04 11.65 4.27
N HIS A 187 18.24 11.32 5.55
CA HIS A 187 19.13 12.05 6.45
C HIS A 187 20.30 11.17 6.88
N THR A 188 21.41 11.82 7.18
CA THR A 188 22.61 11.16 7.68
C THR A 188 22.89 11.57 9.14
N THR A 189 24.00 11.04 9.69
CA THR A 189 24.54 11.48 10.99
C THR A 189 24.94 12.94 11.05
N LEU A 190 24.81 13.68 9.94
CA LEU A 190 25.05 15.13 9.92
C LEU A 190 23.91 15.93 10.57
N SER A 191 22.68 15.40 10.50
CA SER A 191 21.52 15.96 11.20
C SER A 191 20.93 14.94 12.18
N ASP A 192 19.84 14.30 11.87
CA ASP A 192 19.09 13.38 12.75
C ASP A 192 19.06 11.93 12.24
N GLY A 193 19.72 11.65 11.12
CA GLY A 193 19.89 10.28 10.62
C GLY A 193 20.94 9.49 11.41
N THR A 194 20.98 8.18 11.19
CA THR A 194 21.86 7.25 11.93
C THR A 194 23.00 6.68 11.09
N GLY A 195 22.96 6.85 9.77
CA GLY A 195 23.98 6.34 8.84
C GLY A 195 24.89 7.43 8.27
N THR A 196 26.12 7.06 7.89
CA THR A 196 27.01 7.91 7.09
C THR A 196 26.60 7.93 5.61
N ILE A 197 27.23 8.75 4.77
CA ILE A 197 27.02 8.74 3.31
C ILE A 197 27.27 7.33 2.75
N GLU A 198 28.37 6.70 3.15
CA GLU A 198 28.79 5.39 2.68
C GLU A 198 27.77 4.30 3.05
N GLU A 199 27.28 4.31 4.30
CA GLU A 199 26.30 3.36 4.80
C GLU A 199 24.94 3.53 4.11
N MET A 200 24.50 4.77 3.93
CA MET A 200 23.24 5.08 3.23
C MET A 200 23.33 4.70 1.74
N ALA A 201 24.45 5.02 1.09
CA ALA A 201 24.69 4.63 -0.30
C ALA A 201 24.76 3.12 -0.49
N ALA A 202 25.42 2.39 0.44
CA ALA A 202 25.45 0.93 0.41
C ALA A 202 24.06 0.32 0.57
N ALA A 203 23.26 0.80 1.52
CA ALA A 203 21.89 0.35 1.74
C ALA A 203 20.95 0.64 0.55
N ALA A 204 21.13 1.78 -0.12
CA ALA A 204 20.38 2.12 -1.33
C ALA A 204 20.77 1.22 -2.52
N ARG A 205 22.07 0.99 -2.72
CA ARG A 205 22.57 0.06 -3.74
C ARG A 205 22.09 -1.37 -3.54
N ASP A 206 22.06 -1.86 -2.30
CA ASP A 206 21.56 -3.20 -1.97
C ASP A 206 20.06 -3.37 -2.26
N ARG A 207 19.31 -2.26 -2.36
CA ARG A 207 17.91 -2.20 -2.82
C ARG A 207 17.77 -2.07 -4.34
N GLY A 208 18.87 -2.00 -5.08
CA GLY A 208 18.88 -1.82 -6.53
C GLY A 208 18.66 -0.36 -6.97
N TYR A 209 18.82 0.62 -6.07
CA TYR A 209 18.67 2.03 -6.43
C TYR A 209 19.88 2.52 -7.23
N GLU A 210 19.62 3.42 -8.17
CA GLU A 210 20.63 4.04 -9.04
C GLU A 210 21.13 5.36 -8.48
N TYR A 211 20.30 6.02 -7.67
CA TYR A 211 20.62 7.29 -7.04
C TYR A 211 20.00 7.42 -5.64
N LEU A 212 20.62 8.31 -4.84
CA LEU A 212 20.20 8.65 -3.49
C LEU A 212 20.46 10.14 -3.24
N ALA A 213 19.45 10.93 -2.84
CA ALA A 213 19.66 12.29 -2.37
C ALA A 213 19.85 12.29 -0.85
N ILE A 214 20.98 12.84 -0.40
CA ILE A 214 21.20 13.15 1.01
C ILE A 214 20.63 14.55 1.27
N THR A 215 19.64 14.64 2.15
CA THR A 215 18.84 15.84 2.38
C THR A 215 18.78 16.20 3.87
N ASP A 216 19.94 16.21 4.51
CA ASP A 216 20.07 16.61 5.92
C ASP A 216 19.37 17.93 6.21
N HIS A 217 18.83 18.09 7.42
CA HIS A 217 18.09 19.28 7.85
C HIS A 217 18.96 20.54 7.81
N SER A 218 18.34 21.65 7.40
CA SER A 218 18.97 22.96 7.33
C SER A 218 19.19 23.64 8.67
N ALA A 219 19.68 24.89 8.64
CA ALA A 219 20.19 25.60 9.80
C ALA A 219 19.15 25.94 10.88
N SER A 220 17.84 25.97 10.56
CA SER A 220 16.83 26.56 11.46
C SER A 220 15.62 25.66 11.76
N HIS A 221 15.72 24.34 11.59
CA HIS A 221 14.56 23.45 11.77
C HIS A 221 14.10 23.31 13.24
N GLY A 222 14.90 23.69 14.22
CA GLY A 222 14.48 23.84 15.62
C GLY A 222 14.56 22.58 16.50
N PHE A 223 14.99 21.44 15.95
CA PHE A 223 15.22 20.18 16.66
C PHE A 223 16.41 19.43 16.04
N GLY A 224 17.12 18.63 16.83
CA GLY A 224 18.32 17.91 16.36
C GLY A 224 19.51 18.80 16.04
N ASP A 225 20.46 18.26 15.31
CA ASP A 225 21.65 18.96 14.86
C ASP A 225 21.38 19.75 13.58
N ASN A 226 21.65 21.05 13.63
CA ASN A 226 21.46 21.98 12.52
C ASN A 226 22.68 22.02 11.64
N VAL A 227 22.49 21.96 10.33
CA VAL A 227 23.58 22.09 9.36
C VAL A 227 23.77 23.56 8.97
N SER A 228 24.93 24.17 9.29
CA SER A 228 25.24 25.54 8.85
C SER A 228 25.52 25.60 7.35
N ALA A 229 25.42 26.77 6.74
CA ALA A 229 25.76 26.98 5.33
C ALA A 229 27.17 26.52 4.99
N GLU A 230 28.17 26.83 5.86
CA GLU A 230 29.57 26.41 5.69
C GLU A 230 29.68 24.88 5.74
N ARG A 231 28.94 24.23 6.63
CA ARG A 231 28.96 22.76 6.74
C ARG A 231 28.29 22.09 5.53
N LEU A 232 27.24 22.69 4.97
CA LEU A 232 26.60 22.19 3.76
C LEU A 232 27.53 22.33 2.54
N TRP A 233 28.27 23.41 2.40
CA TRP A 233 29.31 23.52 1.36
C TRP A 233 30.34 22.39 1.46
N GLN A 234 30.82 22.07 2.66
CA GLN A 234 31.72 20.93 2.90
C GLN A 234 31.06 19.60 2.53
N ARG A 235 29.75 19.43 2.83
CA ARG A 235 28.99 18.22 2.49
C ARG A 235 28.90 18.03 0.97
N ILE A 236 28.71 19.10 0.21
CA ILE A 236 28.73 19.04 -1.27
C ILE A 236 30.07 18.47 -1.74
N GLU A 237 31.21 19.01 -1.23
CA GLU A 237 32.55 18.52 -1.57
C GLU A 237 32.76 17.04 -1.15
N GLU A 238 32.27 16.63 0.01
CA GLU A 238 32.34 15.24 0.47
C GLU A 238 31.57 14.30 -0.47
N ILE A 239 30.35 14.68 -0.91
CA ILE A 239 29.56 13.93 -1.85
C ILE A 239 30.18 13.86 -3.23
N GLU A 240 30.76 14.96 -3.72
CA GLU A 240 31.51 14.97 -4.98
C GLU A 240 32.71 14.02 -4.94
N ALA A 241 33.48 14.03 -3.84
CA ALA A 241 34.61 13.13 -3.64
C ALA A 241 34.16 11.67 -3.55
N PHE A 242 33.05 11.38 -2.86
CA PHE A 242 32.44 10.05 -2.80
C PHE A 242 32.04 9.56 -4.20
N ASN A 243 31.31 10.36 -4.96
CA ASN A 243 30.91 10.04 -6.33
C ASN A 243 32.10 9.80 -7.27
N ALA A 244 33.22 10.58 -7.09
CA ALA A 244 34.42 10.40 -7.87
C ALA A 244 35.15 9.08 -7.62
N SER A 245 34.85 8.38 -6.52
CA SER A 245 35.35 7.03 -6.21
C SER A 245 34.65 5.90 -6.96
N ASP A 246 33.64 6.21 -7.78
CA ASP A 246 32.79 5.25 -8.50
C ASP A 246 32.11 4.20 -7.57
N PRO A 247 31.26 4.64 -6.63
CA PRO A 247 30.68 3.76 -5.61
C PRO A 247 29.57 2.83 -6.13
N GLY A 248 29.28 2.86 -7.44
CA GLY A 248 28.22 2.05 -8.07
C GLY A 248 26.80 2.59 -7.80
N ILE A 249 26.67 3.82 -7.29
CA ILE A 249 25.43 4.56 -7.10
C ILE A 249 25.73 6.06 -7.17
N ARG A 250 24.81 6.86 -7.70
CA ARG A 250 24.94 8.34 -7.70
C ARG A 250 24.36 8.91 -6.41
N VAL A 251 25.16 9.60 -5.60
CA VAL A 251 24.67 10.38 -4.47
C VAL A 251 24.47 11.83 -4.91
N LEU A 252 23.27 12.36 -4.68
CA LEU A 252 22.90 13.74 -4.94
C LEU A 252 23.12 14.57 -3.68
N ALA A 253 23.76 15.72 -3.82
CA ALA A 253 23.91 16.70 -2.75
C ALA A 253 22.60 17.46 -2.60
N GLY A 254 21.94 17.32 -1.46
CA GLY A 254 20.68 17.98 -1.18
C GLY A 254 20.57 18.53 0.23
N SER A 255 19.44 19.15 0.52
CA SER A 255 19.05 19.55 1.87
C SER A 255 17.53 19.64 1.99
N GLU A 256 17.00 19.32 3.16
CA GLU A 256 15.65 19.69 3.58
C GLU A 256 15.70 21.03 4.27
N VAL A 257 15.27 22.07 3.53
CA VAL A 257 15.35 23.47 3.96
C VAL A 257 14.05 23.96 4.57
N ASN A 258 14.16 24.82 5.58
CA ASN A 258 12.99 25.46 6.17
C ASN A 258 12.39 26.54 5.27
N ILE A 259 11.07 26.54 5.16
CA ILE A 259 10.29 27.68 4.70
C ILE A 259 10.11 28.63 5.90
N LEU A 260 10.67 29.81 5.80
CA LEU A 260 10.59 30.86 6.83
C LEU A 260 9.21 31.54 6.82
N PRO A 261 8.80 32.23 7.91
CA PRO A 261 7.49 32.87 8.01
C PRO A 261 7.15 33.84 6.87
N GLU A 262 8.16 34.48 6.28
CA GLU A 262 8.03 35.38 5.14
C GLU A 262 8.02 34.68 3.78
N GLY A 263 8.11 33.35 3.77
CA GLY A 263 8.12 32.53 2.55
C GLY A 263 9.51 32.35 1.90
N GLY A 264 10.56 32.89 2.49
CA GLY A 264 11.94 32.64 2.07
C GLY A 264 12.43 31.26 2.55
N LEU A 265 13.58 30.82 2.06
CA LEU A 265 14.28 29.63 2.52
C LEU A 265 15.45 30.02 3.43
N ASP A 266 15.85 29.15 4.34
CA ASP A 266 16.83 29.43 5.38
C ASP A 266 18.30 29.25 4.95
N TYR A 267 18.55 29.10 3.65
CA TYR A 267 19.91 29.17 3.05
C TYR A 267 19.99 30.25 1.99
N PRO A 268 21.21 30.78 1.74
CA PRO A 268 21.47 31.74 0.65
C PRO A 268 21.21 31.11 -0.73
N ASP A 269 20.81 31.95 -1.70
CA ASP A 269 20.46 31.50 -3.06
C ASP A 269 21.62 30.82 -3.80
N ASP A 270 22.86 31.23 -3.58
CA ASP A 270 24.05 30.63 -4.18
C ASP A 270 24.31 29.21 -3.67
N LEU A 271 24.08 28.95 -2.39
CA LEU A 271 24.15 27.61 -1.81
C LEU A 271 23.00 26.72 -2.34
N LEU A 272 21.77 27.23 -2.37
CA LEU A 272 20.64 26.50 -2.90
C LEU A 272 20.83 26.11 -4.38
N ALA A 273 21.44 27.03 -5.17
CA ALA A 273 21.73 26.77 -6.58
C ALA A 273 22.90 25.79 -6.81
N ALA A 274 23.70 25.50 -5.79
CA ALA A 274 24.78 24.53 -5.84
C ALA A 274 24.33 23.11 -5.50
N LEU A 275 23.12 22.95 -4.94
CA LEU A 275 22.54 21.64 -4.61
C LEU A 275 21.96 20.96 -5.85
N ASP A 276 22.10 19.64 -5.91
CA ASP A 276 21.42 18.79 -6.91
C ASP A 276 19.92 18.68 -6.63
N TRP A 277 19.52 18.71 -5.32
CA TRP A 277 18.15 18.49 -4.89
C TRP A 277 17.80 19.29 -3.63
N VAL A 278 16.64 19.95 -3.63
CA VAL A 278 16.16 20.73 -2.48
C VAL A 278 14.73 20.31 -2.14
N ILE A 279 14.49 19.99 -0.86
CA ILE A 279 13.18 19.79 -0.29
C ILE A 279 12.86 20.99 0.58
N ALA A 280 11.75 21.67 0.32
CA ALA A 280 11.29 22.78 1.14
C ALA A 280 10.18 22.31 2.09
N SER A 281 10.37 22.51 3.40
CA SER A 281 9.49 22.00 4.45
C SER A 281 9.16 23.07 5.48
N ILE A 282 7.99 22.95 6.12
CA ILE A 282 7.59 23.81 7.24
C ILE A 282 7.79 23.01 8.53
N HIS A 283 8.78 23.37 9.34
CA HIS A 283 9.04 22.68 10.61
C HIS A 283 8.60 23.48 11.84
N THR A 284 8.58 24.81 11.79
CA THR A 284 8.44 25.66 12.99
C THR A 284 7.40 26.77 12.89
N SER A 285 6.86 27.05 11.72
CA SER A 285 5.96 28.18 11.48
C SER A 285 4.74 27.71 10.68
N PHE A 286 3.73 27.23 11.41
CA PHE A 286 2.44 26.80 10.88
C PHE A 286 1.42 27.94 10.86
#